data_d428448f41eca08d593d2c1e3213e292
#
_entry.id   d428448f41eca08d593d2c1e3213e292
#
_cell.length_a   1.000
_cell.length_b   1.000
_cell.length_c   1.000
_cell.angle_alpha   90.00
_cell.angle_beta   90.00
_cell.angle_gamma   90.00
#
_symmetry.space_group_name_H-M   'P 1'
#
loop_
_entity.id
_entity.type
_entity.pdbx_description
1 polymer ?
#
loop_
_entity_poly.entity_id
_entity_poly.type
_entity_poly.pdbx_seq_one_letter_code
_entity_poly.pdbx_strand_id
1 'polypeptide(L)'
;MIHIYTDASSKDTTMYPGGVLRTTKVGIIVRNSNIIDVWFKRKEKFISSHEAEKQAILYSVAYVRSEYETNDITVHTDEKHLMQCKSIKKLIASGIRVEYVKGHCPGRKELKYKFNCLADWISRNGINTWRNYYYRHLLPQ
;
A
#
# COMPACT_ATOMS: atom_id res chain seq x y z
N MET A 1 -11.57 -9.48 10.79
CA MET A 1 -10.20 -9.03 10.49
C MET A 1 -10.18 -8.16 9.24
N ILE A 2 -9.50 -7.04 9.30
CA ILE A 2 -9.33 -6.16 8.16
C ILE A 2 -7.89 -6.26 7.67
N HIS A 3 -7.71 -6.42 6.37
CA HIS A 3 -6.42 -6.44 5.70
C HIS A 3 -6.19 -5.13 4.95
N ILE A 4 -5.00 -4.58 5.10
CA ILE A 4 -4.55 -3.38 4.38
C ILE A 4 -3.34 -3.77 3.53
N TYR A 5 -3.37 -3.40 2.26
CA TYR A 5 -2.26 -3.59 1.33
C TYR A 5 -1.81 -2.22 0.85
N THR A 6 -0.54 -1.92 1.00
CA THR A 6 0.03 -0.66 0.57
C THR A 6 1.19 -0.91 -0.37
N ASP A 7 1.32 -0.06 -1.37
CA ASP A 7 2.51 -0.02 -2.20
C ASP A 7 2.75 1.41 -2.67
N ALA A 8 4.02 1.74 -2.86
CA ALA A 8 4.44 3.07 -3.30
C ALA A 8 5.39 2.93 -4.49
N SER A 9 5.23 3.82 -5.45
CA SER A 9 6.16 3.99 -6.56
C SER A 9 6.63 5.42 -6.59
N SER A 10 7.90 5.65 -6.92
CA SER A 10 8.42 7.00 -7.09
C SER A 10 9.18 7.11 -8.41
N LYS A 11 9.06 8.28 -9.01
CA LYS A 11 9.76 8.61 -10.25
C LYS A 11 10.45 9.95 -10.07
N ASP A 12 11.74 9.98 -10.36
CA ASP A 12 12.51 11.21 -10.35
C ASP A 12 12.29 11.93 -11.70
N THR A 13 11.90 13.19 -11.63
CA THR A 13 11.71 14.03 -12.80
C THR A 13 12.59 15.26 -12.62
N THR A 14 13.51 15.50 -13.56
CA THR A 14 14.32 16.72 -13.56
C THR A 14 13.47 17.85 -14.13
N MET A 15 13.09 18.80 -13.30
CA MET A 15 12.18 19.88 -13.68
C MET A 15 12.85 21.23 -13.83
N TYR A 16 13.96 21.48 -13.15
CA TYR A 16 14.61 22.80 -13.09
C TYR A 16 16.11 22.68 -13.09
N PRO A 17 16.85 23.70 -13.53
CA PRO A 17 18.28 23.76 -13.30
C PRO A 17 18.58 23.65 -11.79
N GLY A 18 19.18 22.53 -11.39
CA GLY A 18 19.60 22.30 -10.00
C GLY A 18 18.62 21.57 -9.11
N GLY A 19 17.48 21.05 -9.62
CA GLY A 19 16.53 20.32 -8.81
C GLY A 19 15.99 19.06 -9.46
N VAL A 20 15.81 18.00 -8.64
CA VAL A 20 15.08 16.79 -9.01
C VAL A 20 13.76 16.79 -8.25
N LEU A 21 12.66 16.83 -8.98
CA LEU A 21 11.34 16.65 -8.40
C LEU A 21 10.99 15.16 -8.41
N ARG A 22 10.64 14.62 -7.26
CA ARG A 22 10.20 13.24 -7.12
C ARG A 22 8.68 13.18 -7.03
N THR A 23 8.07 12.51 -7.98
CA THR A 23 6.64 12.19 -7.91
C THR A 23 6.49 10.84 -7.25
N THR A 24 5.78 10.80 -6.13
CA THR A 24 5.50 9.58 -5.39
C THR A 24 4.01 9.27 -5.46
N LYS A 25 3.69 8.04 -5.83
CA LYS A 25 2.32 7.54 -5.95
C LYS A 25 2.14 6.37 -5.00
N VAL A 26 1.01 6.33 -4.32
CA VAL A 26 0.69 5.27 -3.36
C VAL A 26 -0.65 4.66 -3.70
N GLY A 27 -0.71 3.33 -3.73
CA GLY A 27 -1.94 2.56 -3.81
C GLY A 27 -2.23 1.89 -2.48
N ILE A 28 -3.46 1.97 -2.02
CA ILE A 28 -3.90 1.36 -0.75
C ILE A 28 -5.20 0.61 -1.00
N ILE A 29 -5.24 -0.63 -0.52
CA ILE A 29 -6.43 -1.47 -0.57
C ILE A 29 -6.79 -1.87 0.85
N VAL A 30 -8.05 -1.70 1.21
CA VAL A 30 -8.62 -2.15 2.48
C VAL A 30 -9.66 -3.21 2.18
N ARG A 31 -9.55 -4.36 2.82
CA ARG A 31 -10.55 -5.43 2.67
C ARG A 31 -10.78 -6.21 3.96
N ASN A 32 -11.97 -6.78 4.04
CA ASN A 32 -12.24 -7.93 4.89
C ASN A 32 -12.29 -9.18 3.99
N SER A 33 -13.41 -9.86 3.81
CA SER A 33 -13.57 -10.86 2.75
C SER A 33 -13.67 -10.23 1.35
N ASN A 34 -14.22 -9.01 1.28
CA ASN A 34 -14.36 -8.22 0.06
C ASN A 34 -13.56 -6.91 0.19
N ILE A 35 -13.26 -6.28 -0.93
CA ILE A 35 -12.68 -4.95 -0.94
C ILE A 35 -13.69 -3.96 -0.37
N ILE A 36 -13.28 -3.21 0.68
CA ILE A 36 -14.11 -2.22 1.33
C ILE A 36 -13.75 -0.81 0.86
N ASP A 37 -12.46 -0.58 0.59
CA ASP A 37 -11.99 0.73 0.18
C ASP A 37 -10.72 0.61 -0.67
N VAL A 38 -10.53 1.57 -1.58
CA VAL A 38 -9.36 1.66 -2.44
C VAL A 38 -8.96 3.13 -2.53
N TRP A 39 -7.70 3.43 -2.27
CA TRP A 39 -7.18 4.79 -2.36
C TRP A 39 -5.96 4.86 -3.27
N PHE A 40 -5.86 5.98 -3.96
CA PHE A 40 -4.69 6.39 -4.69
C PHE A 40 -4.31 7.80 -4.25
N LYS A 41 -3.02 7.98 -3.92
CA LYS A 41 -2.49 9.29 -3.57
C LYS A 41 -1.25 9.57 -4.38
N ARG A 42 -1.17 10.80 -4.91
CA ARG A 42 -0.01 11.29 -5.64
C ARG A 42 0.53 12.51 -4.91
N LYS A 43 1.83 12.52 -4.66
CA LYS A 43 2.53 13.65 -4.05
C LYS A 43 3.74 14.02 -4.87
N GLU A 44 3.88 15.31 -5.17
CA GLU A 44 5.05 15.89 -5.82
C GLU A 44 5.93 16.51 -4.73
N LYS A 45 6.63 15.65 -4.00
CA LYS A 45 7.52 16.04 -2.91
C LYS A 45 8.82 15.26 -2.97
N PHE A 46 9.84 15.79 -2.31
CA PHE A 46 11.13 15.12 -2.17
C PHE A 46 11.09 14.05 -1.07
N ILE A 47 10.18 13.08 -1.20
CA ILE A 47 10.15 11.94 -0.29
C ILE A 47 10.41 10.64 -1.06
N SER A 48 11.11 9.72 -0.41
CA SER A 48 11.37 8.41 -1.00
C SER A 48 10.09 7.57 -1.05
N SER A 49 10.07 6.53 -1.89
CA SER A 49 8.98 5.55 -1.89
C SER A 49 8.84 4.84 -0.54
N HIS A 50 9.96 4.60 0.13
CA HIS A 50 10.00 4.03 1.49
C HIS A 50 9.25 4.90 2.49
N GLU A 51 9.52 6.20 2.52
CA GLU A 51 8.84 7.14 3.41
C GLU A 51 7.36 7.28 3.07
N ALA A 52 7.03 7.32 1.79
CA ALA A 52 5.64 7.39 1.34
C ALA A 52 4.84 6.15 1.76
N GLU A 53 5.44 4.98 1.66
CA GLU A 53 4.79 3.73 2.07
C GLU A 53 4.59 3.69 3.58
N LYS A 54 5.59 4.12 4.35
CA LYS A 54 5.46 4.26 5.81
C LYS A 54 4.28 5.16 6.18
N GLN A 55 4.19 6.34 5.57
CA GLN A 55 3.08 7.27 5.81
C GLN A 55 1.74 6.66 5.41
N ALA A 56 1.69 5.93 4.30
CA ALA A 56 0.48 5.26 3.86
C ALA A 56 -0.01 4.21 4.88
N ILE A 57 0.91 3.45 5.46
CA ILE A 57 0.59 2.48 6.50
C ILE A 57 0.02 3.19 7.73
N LEU A 58 0.71 4.21 8.23
CA LEU A 58 0.27 4.94 9.42
C LEU A 58 -1.10 5.58 9.20
N TYR A 59 -1.31 6.20 8.05
CA TYR A 59 -2.57 6.83 7.70
C TYR A 59 -3.71 5.82 7.58
N SER A 60 -3.49 4.74 6.84
CA SER A 60 -4.54 3.74 6.60
C SER A 60 -4.94 2.99 7.87
N VAL A 61 -3.99 2.69 8.75
CA VAL A 61 -4.28 2.07 10.04
C VAL A 61 -5.10 3.01 10.91
N ALA A 62 -4.73 4.29 10.99
CA ALA A 62 -5.49 5.28 11.76
C ALA A 62 -6.92 5.42 11.23
N TYR A 63 -7.08 5.48 9.92
CA TYR A 63 -8.40 5.55 9.30
C TYR A 63 -9.26 4.32 9.61
N VAL A 64 -8.70 3.13 9.44
CA VAL A 64 -9.45 1.88 9.67
C VAL A 64 -9.83 1.75 11.15
N ARG A 65 -8.93 2.08 12.06
CA ARG A 65 -9.23 2.08 13.49
C ARG A 65 -10.41 2.98 13.83
N SER A 66 -10.42 4.17 13.26
CA SER A 66 -11.48 5.16 13.51
C SER A 66 -12.79 4.77 12.84
N GLU A 67 -12.73 4.44 11.55
CA GLU A 67 -13.95 4.21 10.75
C GLU A 67 -14.64 2.90 11.09
N TYR A 68 -13.87 1.84 11.33
CA TYR A 68 -14.40 0.49 11.59
C TYR A 68 -14.32 0.08 13.05
N GLU A 69 -13.84 0.97 13.92
CA GLU A 69 -13.77 0.76 15.37
C GLU A 69 -13.13 -0.58 15.75
N THR A 70 -12.01 -0.92 15.10
CA THR A 70 -11.33 -2.20 15.32
C THR A 70 -9.83 -2.03 15.37
N ASN A 71 -9.17 -2.90 16.14
CA ASN A 71 -7.73 -3.10 16.14
C ASN A 71 -7.32 -4.44 15.51
N ASP A 72 -8.29 -5.20 15.01
CA ASP A 72 -8.02 -6.48 14.34
C ASP A 72 -7.63 -6.22 12.88
N ILE A 73 -6.40 -5.73 12.70
CA ILE A 73 -5.87 -5.25 11.44
C ILE A 73 -4.56 -5.95 11.13
N THR A 74 -4.42 -6.40 9.89
CA THR A 74 -3.16 -6.90 9.34
C THR A 74 -2.77 -6.03 8.15
N VAL A 75 -1.58 -5.44 8.20
CA VAL A 75 -1.00 -4.67 7.10
C VAL A 75 -0.04 -5.56 6.34
N HIS A 76 -0.14 -5.54 5.02
CA HIS A 76 0.76 -6.25 4.12
C HIS A 76 1.59 -5.23 3.34
N THR A 77 2.91 -5.37 3.39
CA THR A 77 3.84 -4.48 2.70
C THR A 77 4.94 -5.29 2.01
N ASP A 78 5.39 -4.84 0.86
CA ASP A 78 6.55 -5.42 0.18
C ASP A 78 7.86 -4.71 0.54
N GLU A 79 7.82 -3.73 1.42
CA GLU A 79 8.99 -2.98 1.88
C GLU A 79 9.50 -3.55 3.20
N LYS A 80 10.45 -4.46 3.10
CA LYS A 80 10.99 -5.21 4.23
C LYS A 80 11.62 -4.31 5.31
N HIS A 81 12.25 -3.22 4.90
CA HIS A 81 12.96 -2.33 5.83
C HIS A 81 12.03 -1.52 6.73
N LEU A 82 10.73 -1.43 6.40
CA LEU A 82 9.75 -0.74 7.24
C LEU A 82 9.60 -1.39 8.61
N MET A 83 9.83 -2.70 8.70
CA MET A 83 9.74 -3.43 9.97
C MET A 83 10.72 -2.91 11.03
N GLN A 84 11.76 -2.19 10.62
CA GLN A 84 12.77 -1.61 11.52
C GLN A 84 12.44 -0.16 11.92
N CYS A 85 11.46 0.46 11.31
CA CYS A 85 11.07 1.83 11.63
C CYS A 85 10.39 1.91 13.01
N LYS A 86 10.76 2.94 13.79
CA LYS A 86 10.21 3.17 15.13
C LYS A 86 8.68 3.25 15.14
N SER A 87 8.12 4.01 14.20
CA SER A 87 6.67 4.19 14.09
C SER A 87 5.95 2.88 13.77
N ILE A 88 6.53 2.04 12.92
CA ILE A 88 5.95 0.73 12.60
C ILE A 88 6.08 -0.23 13.79
N LYS A 89 7.20 -0.20 14.51
CA LYS A 89 7.35 -0.97 15.75
C LYS A 89 6.32 -0.56 16.80
N LYS A 90 5.99 0.71 16.89
CA LYS A 90 4.91 1.20 17.79
C LYS A 90 3.55 0.65 17.39
N LEU A 91 3.25 0.59 16.09
CA LEU A 91 2.02 -0.03 15.61
C LEU A 91 1.95 -1.50 16.03
N ILE A 92 3.03 -2.24 15.82
CA ILE A 92 3.10 -3.66 16.17
C ILE A 92 2.90 -3.83 17.69
N ALA A 93 3.53 -2.99 18.50
CA ALA A 93 3.37 -3.01 19.95
C ALA A 93 1.94 -2.71 20.40
N SER A 94 1.18 -1.95 19.58
CA SER A 94 -0.23 -1.63 19.86
C SER A 94 -1.21 -2.73 19.43
N GLY A 95 -0.71 -3.84 18.87
CA GLY A 95 -1.53 -4.98 18.48
C GLY A 95 -1.82 -5.11 16.99
N ILE A 96 -1.30 -4.21 16.16
CA ILE A 96 -1.44 -4.29 14.70
C ILE A 96 -0.42 -5.29 14.16
N ARG A 97 -0.87 -6.21 13.31
CA ARG A 97 0.03 -7.12 12.60
C ARG A 97 0.54 -6.46 11.34
N VAL A 98 1.85 -6.46 11.15
CA VAL A 98 2.49 -5.98 9.91
C VAL A 98 3.28 -7.15 9.33
N GLU A 99 2.91 -7.56 8.12
CA GLU A 99 3.51 -8.70 7.45
C GLU A 99 4.22 -8.28 6.17
N TYR A 100 5.41 -8.81 5.98
CA TYR A 100 6.13 -8.65 4.73
C TYR A 100 5.56 -9.60 3.68
N VAL A 101 5.31 -9.06 2.48
CA VAL A 101 4.88 -9.83 1.31
C VAL A 101 5.87 -9.55 0.19
N LYS A 102 6.47 -10.60 -0.37
CA LYS A 102 7.40 -10.43 -1.48
C LYS A 102 6.68 -9.79 -2.67
N GLY A 103 7.19 -8.66 -3.16
CA GLY A 103 6.64 -7.96 -4.31
C GLY A 103 6.93 -8.67 -5.63
N HIS A 104 6.22 -8.27 -6.67
CA HIS A 104 6.40 -8.76 -8.05
C HIS A 104 6.31 -10.28 -8.19
N CYS A 105 5.30 -10.88 -7.56
CA CYS A 105 5.03 -12.31 -7.67
C CYS A 105 3.66 -12.59 -8.30
N PRO A 106 3.43 -12.22 -9.57
CA PRO A 106 2.09 -12.30 -10.19
C PRO A 106 1.58 -13.72 -10.38
N GLY A 107 2.47 -14.72 -10.38
CA GLY A 107 2.09 -16.13 -10.52
C GLY A 107 1.63 -16.81 -9.24
N ARG A 108 1.74 -16.14 -8.10
CA ARG A 108 1.33 -16.69 -6.81
C ARG A 108 -0.18 -16.65 -6.67
N LYS A 109 -0.75 -17.72 -6.12
CA LYS A 109 -2.20 -17.90 -5.99
C LYS A 109 -2.78 -17.39 -4.67
N GLU A 110 -1.95 -17.23 -3.63
CA GLU A 110 -2.43 -16.75 -2.35
C GLU A 110 -2.94 -15.30 -2.45
N LEU A 111 -4.02 -15.01 -1.77
CA LEU A 111 -4.67 -13.70 -1.82
C LEU A 111 -3.73 -12.55 -1.46
N LYS A 112 -2.84 -12.76 -0.49
CA LYS A 112 -1.89 -11.71 -0.09
C LYS A 112 -1.01 -11.23 -1.26
N TYR A 113 -0.59 -12.13 -2.15
CA TYR A 113 0.20 -11.75 -3.32
C TYR A 113 -0.65 -11.06 -4.37
N LYS A 114 -1.87 -11.54 -4.59
CA LYS A 114 -2.78 -10.94 -5.57
C LYS A 114 -3.17 -9.52 -5.19
N PHE A 115 -3.51 -9.29 -3.93
CA PHE A 115 -3.86 -7.94 -3.46
C PHE A 115 -2.65 -7.02 -3.38
N ASN A 116 -1.47 -7.57 -3.07
CA ASN A 116 -0.24 -6.79 -3.15
C ASN A 116 0.04 -6.33 -4.58
N CYS A 117 -0.14 -7.21 -5.57
CA CYS A 117 -0.03 -6.85 -6.99
C CYS A 117 -1.05 -5.79 -7.39
N LEU A 118 -2.27 -5.84 -6.85
CA LEU A 118 -3.30 -4.83 -7.13
C LEU A 118 -2.89 -3.48 -6.53
N ALA A 119 -2.35 -3.44 -5.32
CA ALA A 119 -1.85 -2.20 -4.72
C ALA A 119 -0.70 -1.61 -5.55
N ASP A 120 0.24 -2.43 -6.01
CA ASP A 120 1.31 -2.00 -6.91
C ASP A 120 0.74 -1.43 -8.20
N TRP A 121 -0.22 -2.12 -8.82
CA TRP A 121 -0.85 -1.66 -10.05
C TRP A 121 -1.52 -0.29 -9.88
N ILE A 122 -2.25 -0.09 -8.77
CA ILE A 122 -2.90 1.19 -8.46
C ILE A 122 -1.85 2.28 -8.26
N SER A 123 -0.76 2.00 -7.55
CA SER A 123 0.30 2.98 -7.34
C SER A 123 0.90 3.49 -8.65
N ARG A 124 0.93 2.65 -9.69
CA ARG A 124 1.51 3.01 -11.00
C ARG A 124 0.49 3.62 -11.95
N ASN A 125 -0.75 3.15 -11.93
CA ASN A 125 -1.75 3.44 -12.95
C ASN A 125 -2.91 4.33 -12.46
N GLY A 126 -2.98 4.58 -11.16
CA GLY A 126 -4.07 5.35 -10.58
C GLY A 126 -5.32 4.50 -10.32
N ILE A 127 -6.40 5.17 -9.93
CA ILE A 127 -7.58 4.51 -9.39
C ILE A 127 -8.63 4.12 -10.45
N ASN A 128 -8.60 4.75 -11.63
CA ASN A 128 -9.73 4.67 -12.57
C ASN A 128 -9.95 3.28 -13.17
N THR A 129 -8.92 2.46 -13.27
CA THR A 129 -8.96 1.17 -13.98
C THR A 129 -8.70 -0.03 -13.06
N TRP A 130 -8.69 0.16 -11.74
CA TRP A 130 -8.37 -0.93 -10.82
C TRP A 130 -9.36 -2.09 -10.87
N ARG A 131 -10.65 -1.80 -11.15
CA ARG A 131 -11.68 -2.84 -11.23
C ARG A 131 -11.42 -3.79 -12.38
N ASN A 132 -10.97 -3.28 -13.53
CA ASN A 132 -10.62 -4.12 -14.67
C ASN A 132 -9.47 -5.06 -14.34
N TYR A 133 -8.45 -4.54 -13.66
CA TYR A 133 -7.35 -5.37 -13.17
C TYR A 133 -7.83 -6.43 -12.20
N TYR A 134 -8.66 -6.04 -11.24
CA TYR A 134 -9.23 -6.93 -10.23
C TYR A 134 -10.01 -8.08 -10.87
N TYR A 135 -10.93 -7.77 -11.78
CA TYR A 135 -11.73 -8.81 -12.45
C TYR A 135 -10.87 -9.72 -13.32
N ARG A 136 -9.85 -9.20 -13.94
CA ARG A 136 -8.99 -9.99 -14.83
C ARG A 136 -8.02 -10.91 -14.07
N HIS A 137 -7.47 -10.47 -12.96
CA HIS A 137 -6.34 -11.15 -12.32
C HIS A 137 -6.65 -11.75 -10.95
N LEU A 138 -7.61 -11.24 -10.21
CA LEU A 138 -7.87 -11.64 -8.84
C LEU A 138 -9.09 -12.55 -8.68
N LEU A 139 -10.14 -12.32 -9.46
CA LEU A 139 -11.31 -13.19 -9.38
C LEU A 139 -11.02 -14.54 -10.02
N PRO A 140 -11.51 -15.63 -9.43
CA PRO A 140 -11.44 -16.97 -10.06
C PRO A 140 -12.21 -16.94 -11.37
N GLN A 141 -11.60 -17.48 -12.39
CA GLN A 141 -12.27 -17.66 -13.69
C GLN A 141 -12.85 -19.04 -13.80
#